data_28fa8c7c76adf76f877fe4e46c15cdb6
#
_entry.id   28fa8c7c76adf76f877fe4e46c15cdb6
#
_cell.length_a   1.000
_cell.length_b   1.000
_cell.length_c   1.000
_cell.angle_alpha   90.00
_cell.angle_beta   90.00
_cell.angle_gamma   90.00
#
_symmetry.space_group_name_H-M   'P 1'
#
loop_
_entity.id
_entity.type
_entity.pdbx_description
1 polymer ?
#
loop_
_entity_poly.entity_id
_entity_poly.type
_entity_poly.pdbx_seq_one_letter_code
_entity_poly.pdbx_strand_id
1 'polypeptide(L)'
;QMCIRDRYNTIDFRSIYQTILTDWLCGDSNFINAAMLGNEYDLLGLGFGCQDTDVVDYDSLLNYHAPIYSNYDQRVRLNLRIQQTHKVNIKTFDILGRHVNTIFSGDLIRGEHEFSISHDKNGKLSAGQYFYRINLVGGPTLSKAFVVR
;
A
#
# COMPACT_ATOMS: atom_id res chain seq x y z
N GLN A 1 37.51 16.67 -43.09
CA GLN A 1 37.54 15.46 -42.24
C GLN A 1 36.85 15.79 -40.92
N MET A 2 35.61 15.37 -40.81
CA MET A 2 34.85 15.52 -39.60
C MET A 2 35.24 14.35 -38.68
N CYS A 3 36.00 14.62 -37.63
CA CYS A 3 36.29 13.63 -36.60
C CYS A 3 35.05 13.45 -35.74
N ILE A 4 34.25 12.46 -36.06
CA ILE A 4 33.23 11.93 -35.14
C ILE A 4 34.03 11.22 -34.04
N ARG A 5 34.19 11.89 -32.90
CA ARG A 5 34.62 11.20 -31.68
C ARG A 5 33.45 10.32 -31.25
N ASP A 6 33.49 9.08 -31.71
CA ASP A 6 32.63 8.06 -31.10
C ASP A 6 32.93 8.02 -29.59
N ARG A 7 31.97 8.42 -28.81
CA ARG A 7 32.00 8.13 -27.37
C ARG A 7 31.87 6.61 -27.27
N TYR A 8 32.93 5.94 -26.90
CA TYR A 8 32.81 4.55 -26.46
C TYR A 8 31.94 4.54 -25.22
N ASN A 9 30.67 4.24 -25.39
CA ASN A 9 29.81 3.85 -24.28
C ASN A 9 30.31 2.49 -23.87
N THR A 10 30.98 2.40 -22.74
CA THR A 10 31.46 1.14 -22.15
C THR A 10 30.33 0.30 -21.59
N ILE A 11 29.12 0.84 -21.52
CA ILE A 11 27.93 0.19 -20.97
C ILE A 11 26.84 0.20 -22.04
N ASP A 12 26.31 -0.98 -22.37
CA ASP A 12 25.14 -1.12 -23.24
C ASP A 12 23.91 -0.56 -22.50
N PHE A 13 23.14 0.32 -23.14
CA PHE A 13 21.93 0.87 -22.56
C PHE A 13 20.91 -0.23 -22.19
N ARG A 14 20.96 -1.38 -22.86
CA ARG A 14 20.11 -2.55 -22.56
C ARG A 14 20.45 -3.17 -21.21
N SER A 15 21.72 -3.14 -20.80
CA SER A 15 22.14 -3.52 -19.44
C SER A 15 21.49 -2.63 -18.39
N ILE A 16 21.31 -1.33 -18.68
CA ILE A 16 20.61 -0.41 -17.79
C ILE A 16 19.15 -0.81 -17.66
N TYR A 17 18.46 -1.08 -18.78
CA TYR A 17 17.06 -1.51 -18.76
C TYR A 17 16.88 -2.85 -18.03
N GLN A 18 17.73 -3.82 -18.31
CA GLN A 18 17.65 -5.11 -17.65
C GLN A 18 17.88 -4.96 -16.13
N THR A 19 18.86 -4.16 -15.72
CA THR A 19 19.12 -3.87 -14.31
C THR A 19 17.90 -3.22 -13.63
N ILE A 20 17.26 -2.24 -14.30
CA ILE A 20 16.03 -1.61 -13.76
C ILE A 20 14.91 -2.64 -13.62
N LEU A 21 14.68 -3.47 -14.63
CA LEU A 21 13.62 -4.48 -14.60
C LEU A 21 13.88 -5.53 -13.52
N THR A 22 15.13 -5.95 -13.36
CA THR A 22 15.53 -7.02 -12.43
C THR A 22 15.66 -6.49 -11.00
N ASP A 23 16.46 -5.43 -10.80
CA ASP A 23 16.90 -5.02 -9.47
C ASP A 23 15.98 -3.97 -8.83
N TRP A 24 15.30 -3.16 -9.63
CA TRP A 24 14.45 -2.09 -9.10
C TRP A 24 12.96 -2.40 -9.19
N LEU A 25 12.49 -2.95 -10.33
CA LEU A 25 11.07 -3.28 -10.53
C LEU A 25 10.74 -4.71 -10.13
N CYS A 26 11.74 -5.52 -9.79
CA CYS A 26 11.59 -6.90 -9.35
C CYS A 26 10.72 -7.73 -10.30
N GLY A 27 10.89 -7.52 -11.60
CA GLY A 27 10.16 -8.24 -12.63
C GLY A 27 10.45 -9.75 -12.57
N ASP A 28 9.43 -10.55 -12.77
CA ASP A 28 9.65 -12.01 -12.90
C ASP A 28 10.46 -12.33 -14.17
N SER A 29 11.14 -13.47 -14.17
CA SER A 29 12.02 -13.89 -15.25
C SER A 29 11.32 -14.01 -16.60
N ASN A 30 10.03 -14.35 -16.64
CA ASN A 30 9.26 -14.47 -17.88
C ASN A 30 8.97 -13.09 -18.45
N PHE A 31 8.60 -12.14 -17.59
CA PHE A 31 8.38 -10.74 -17.99
C PHE A 31 9.66 -10.10 -18.50
N ILE A 32 10.79 -10.27 -17.79
CA ILE A 32 12.09 -9.73 -18.21
C ILE A 32 12.51 -10.32 -19.54
N ASN A 33 12.39 -11.64 -19.71
CA ASN A 33 12.74 -12.33 -20.94
C ASN A 33 11.90 -11.85 -22.13
N ALA A 34 10.60 -11.62 -21.93
CA ALA A 34 9.73 -11.07 -22.96
C ALA A 34 10.09 -9.60 -23.29
N ALA A 35 10.36 -8.78 -22.28
CA ALA A 35 10.74 -7.38 -22.46
C ALA A 35 12.10 -7.20 -23.18
N MET A 36 13.04 -8.12 -22.91
CA MET A 36 14.38 -8.12 -23.50
C MET A 36 14.50 -8.97 -24.79
N LEU A 37 13.36 -9.45 -25.32
CA LEU A 37 13.27 -10.28 -26.54
C LEU A 37 14.13 -11.55 -26.45
N GLY A 38 14.24 -12.16 -25.29
CA GLY A 38 15.01 -13.36 -25.05
C GLY A 38 16.54 -13.15 -25.01
N ASN A 39 17.01 -11.91 -24.95
CA ASN A 39 18.41 -11.62 -24.79
C ASN A 39 18.75 -11.32 -23.32
N GLU A 40 19.92 -11.76 -22.90
CA GLU A 40 20.46 -11.46 -21.58
C GLU A 40 21.59 -10.44 -21.70
N TYR A 41 21.62 -9.49 -20.80
CA TYR A 41 22.64 -8.44 -20.70
C TYR A 41 23.23 -8.42 -19.30
N ASP A 42 24.47 -7.98 -19.18
CA ASP A 42 25.14 -7.89 -17.89
C ASP A 42 24.45 -6.89 -16.97
N LEU A 43 24.14 -7.29 -15.75
CA LEU A 43 23.59 -6.39 -14.74
C LEU A 43 24.66 -5.45 -14.21
N LEU A 44 24.30 -4.19 -14.00
CA LEU A 44 25.25 -3.15 -13.60
C LEU A 44 25.63 -3.18 -12.12
N GLY A 45 25.04 -4.07 -11.32
CA GLY A 45 25.37 -4.20 -9.90
C GLY A 45 25.22 -2.90 -9.11
N LEU A 46 24.13 -2.16 -9.32
CA LEU A 46 23.92 -0.85 -8.70
C LEU A 46 23.57 -0.94 -7.21
N GLY A 47 23.57 -2.13 -6.63
CA GLY A 47 23.27 -2.36 -5.22
C GLY A 47 21.77 -2.23 -4.85
N PHE A 48 20.91 -2.09 -5.84
CA PHE A 48 19.46 -2.18 -5.69
C PHE A 48 19.06 -3.63 -5.93
N GLY A 49 19.38 -4.54 -5.02
CA GLY A 49 18.85 -5.90 -5.11
C GLY A 49 17.37 -5.87 -4.77
N CYS A 50 16.54 -6.57 -5.56
CA CYS A 50 15.29 -7.07 -5.04
C CYS A 50 15.65 -7.97 -3.88
N GLN A 51 15.80 -7.37 -2.72
CA GLN A 51 15.70 -8.17 -1.53
C GLN A 51 14.34 -8.83 -1.62
N ASP A 52 14.27 -10.13 -1.48
CA ASP A 52 13.09 -10.77 -0.94
C ASP A 52 12.81 -10.07 0.40
N THR A 53 12.32 -8.83 0.31
CA THR A 53 11.41 -8.39 1.33
C THR A 53 10.36 -9.46 1.20
N ASP A 54 10.33 -10.41 2.14
CA ASP A 54 9.15 -11.22 2.37
C ASP A 54 8.01 -10.29 2.02
N VAL A 55 7.38 -10.52 0.87
CA VAL A 55 6.16 -9.80 0.52
C VAL A 55 5.25 -10.24 1.62
N VAL A 56 5.31 -9.47 2.71
CA VAL A 56 4.39 -9.65 3.80
C VAL A 56 3.08 -9.43 3.12
N ASP A 57 2.41 -10.52 2.81
CA ASP A 57 1.09 -10.50 2.22
C ASP A 57 0.23 -9.74 3.23
N TYR A 58 0.13 -8.44 3.00
CA TYR A 58 -0.59 -7.54 3.87
C TYR A 58 -2.07 -7.89 3.94
N ASP A 59 -2.60 -8.56 2.91
CA ASP A 59 -3.93 -9.16 2.93
C ASP A 59 -3.98 -10.33 3.93
N SER A 60 -2.86 -11.02 4.18
CA SER A 60 -2.78 -12.06 5.21
C SER A 60 -2.67 -11.50 6.63
N LEU A 61 -2.06 -10.33 6.83
CA LEU A 61 -1.92 -9.69 8.15
C LEU A 61 -3.19 -8.94 8.57
N LEU A 62 -3.88 -8.35 7.62
CA LEU A 62 -5.00 -7.47 7.83
C LEU A 62 -6.17 -7.86 6.92
N ASN A 63 -7.08 -8.67 7.41
CA ASN A 63 -8.35 -8.91 6.73
C ASN A 63 -9.38 -7.91 7.25
N TYR A 64 -9.99 -7.11 6.36
CA TYR A 64 -10.98 -6.13 6.72
C TYR A 64 -12.22 -6.26 5.83
N HIS A 65 -13.37 -5.94 6.39
CA HIS A 65 -14.59 -5.76 5.61
C HIS A 65 -14.81 -4.28 5.34
N ALA A 66 -15.31 -3.97 4.15
CA ALA A 66 -15.69 -2.60 3.81
C ALA A 66 -16.66 -2.06 4.87
N PRO A 67 -16.52 -0.78 5.27
CA PRO A 67 -17.41 -0.19 6.24
C PRO A 67 -18.87 -0.30 5.79
N ILE A 68 -19.72 -0.80 6.67
CA ILE A 68 -21.16 -0.96 6.42
C ILE A 68 -21.88 0.17 7.15
N TYR A 69 -22.61 0.99 6.39
CA TYR A 69 -23.54 1.95 6.96
C TYR A 69 -24.83 1.24 7.34
N SER A 70 -25.19 1.30 8.61
CA SER A 70 -26.45 0.77 9.10
C SER A 70 -27.54 1.85 9.06
N ASN A 71 -28.58 1.60 8.28
CA ASN A 71 -29.75 2.50 8.24
C ASN A 71 -30.55 2.50 9.56
N TYR A 72 -30.36 1.47 10.39
CA TYR A 72 -31.10 1.31 11.63
C TYR A 72 -30.56 2.22 12.75
N ASP A 73 -29.24 2.19 12.98
CA ASP A 73 -28.58 2.96 14.04
C ASP A 73 -27.79 4.16 13.50
N GLN A 74 -27.77 4.37 12.19
CA GLN A 74 -27.06 5.44 11.49
C GLN A 74 -25.54 5.46 11.82
N ARG A 75 -24.96 4.31 12.08
CA ARG A 75 -23.55 4.14 12.37
C ARG A 75 -22.83 3.42 11.25
N VAL A 76 -21.60 3.81 11.05
CA VAL A 76 -20.69 3.08 10.14
C VAL A 76 -19.86 2.14 10.99
N ARG A 77 -19.88 0.85 10.67
CA ARG A 77 -19.13 -0.19 11.36
C ARG A 77 -17.99 -0.67 10.49
N LEU A 78 -16.81 -0.76 11.06
CA LEU A 78 -15.61 -1.30 10.43
C LEU A 78 -15.22 -2.58 11.17
N ASN A 79 -15.22 -3.70 10.48
CA ASN A 79 -14.74 -4.97 11.00
C ASN A 79 -13.30 -5.20 10.52
N LEU A 80 -12.42 -5.51 11.46
CA LEU A 80 -11.00 -5.68 11.23
C LEU A 80 -10.55 -6.99 11.89
N ARG A 81 -9.89 -7.86 11.10
CA ARG A 81 -9.28 -9.08 11.63
C ARG A 81 -7.76 -8.91 11.61
N ILE A 82 -7.14 -9.07 12.77
CA ILE A 82 -5.69 -8.99 12.95
C ILE A 82 -5.13 -10.39 13.15
N GLN A 83 -4.12 -10.77 12.38
CA GLN A 83 -3.49 -12.09 12.45
C GLN A 83 -2.43 -12.18 13.55
N GLN A 84 -1.81 -11.06 13.89
CA GLN A 84 -0.80 -10.95 14.94
C GLN A 84 -1.04 -9.67 15.74
N THR A 85 -0.53 -9.60 16.97
CA THR A 85 -0.63 -8.39 17.79
C THR A 85 0.19 -7.26 17.16
N HIS A 86 -0.48 -6.16 16.84
CA HIS A 86 0.14 -4.96 16.26
C HIS A 86 -0.38 -3.69 16.92
N LYS A 87 0.49 -2.69 16.96
CA LYS A 87 0.06 -1.33 17.29
C LYS A 87 -0.62 -0.71 16.07
N VAL A 88 -1.88 -0.33 16.25
CA VAL A 88 -2.76 0.10 15.15
C VAL A 88 -3.29 1.50 15.41
N ASN A 89 -3.31 2.33 14.38
CA ASN A 89 -3.98 3.62 14.38
C ASN A 89 -5.05 3.64 13.29
N ILE A 90 -6.31 3.90 13.68
CA ILE A 90 -7.45 4.03 12.78
C ILE A 90 -7.96 5.46 12.85
N LYS A 91 -7.92 6.16 11.72
CA LYS A 91 -8.33 7.57 11.60
C LYS A 91 -9.28 7.76 10.43
N THR A 92 -10.21 8.71 10.56
CA THR A 92 -11.10 9.16 9.47
C THR A 92 -10.73 10.54 8.99
N PHE A 93 -10.95 10.76 7.70
CA PHE A 93 -10.67 12.00 6.99
C PHE A 93 -11.85 12.37 6.09
N ASP A 94 -12.07 13.66 5.87
CA ASP A 94 -13.00 14.13 4.87
C ASP A 94 -12.41 14.09 3.45
N ILE A 95 -13.20 14.50 2.45
CA ILE A 95 -12.79 14.54 1.04
C ILE A 95 -11.62 15.49 0.77
N LEU A 96 -11.37 16.46 1.64
CA LEU A 96 -10.25 17.40 1.55
C LEU A 96 -9.00 16.87 2.27
N GLY A 97 -9.04 15.66 2.82
CA GLY A 97 -7.95 15.06 3.58
C GLY A 97 -7.78 15.61 4.99
N ARG A 98 -8.74 16.40 5.51
CA ARG A 98 -8.70 16.92 6.88
C ARG A 98 -9.07 15.79 7.83
N HIS A 99 -8.30 15.68 8.91
CA HIS A 99 -8.58 14.70 9.96
C HIS A 99 -9.92 15.04 10.64
N VAL A 100 -10.80 14.06 10.66
CA VAL A 100 -12.14 14.16 11.26
C VAL A 100 -12.14 13.57 12.65
N ASN A 101 -11.69 12.32 12.79
CA ASN A 101 -11.68 11.63 14.07
C ASN A 101 -10.59 10.53 14.11
N THR A 102 -10.12 10.22 15.31
CA THR A 102 -9.31 9.03 15.59
C THR A 102 -10.22 7.99 16.24
N ILE A 103 -10.47 6.90 15.52
CA ILE A 103 -11.37 5.82 15.98
C ILE A 103 -10.66 4.97 17.01
N PHE A 104 -9.40 4.63 16.75
CA PHE A 104 -8.59 3.79 17.61
C PHE A 104 -7.10 4.15 17.50
N SER A 105 -6.38 4.06 18.60
CA SER A 105 -4.92 4.19 18.66
C SER A 105 -4.40 3.37 19.82
N GLY A 106 -3.74 2.25 19.54
CA GLY A 106 -3.25 1.35 20.57
C GLY A 106 -2.87 -0.02 20.02
N ASP A 107 -2.61 -0.95 20.93
CA ASP A 107 -2.28 -2.33 20.57
C ASP A 107 -3.55 -3.14 20.37
N LEU A 108 -3.67 -3.82 19.22
CA LEU A 108 -4.70 -4.79 18.94
C LEU A 108 -4.10 -6.19 19.00
N ILE A 109 -4.68 -7.05 19.79
CA ILE A 109 -4.32 -8.46 19.85
C ILE A 109 -4.84 -9.20 18.62
N ARG A 110 -4.30 -10.37 18.34
CA ARG A 110 -4.84 -11.28 17.33
C ARG A 110 -6.33 -11.54 17.55
N GLY A 111 -7.14 -11.39 16.51
CA GLY A 111 -8.58 -11.62 16.56
C GLY A 111 -9.39 -10.69 15.69
N GLU A 112 -10.70 -10.73 15.86
CA GLU A 112 -11.66 -9.87 15.19
C GLU A 112 -12.04 -8.70 16.10
N HIS A 113 -12.05 -7.51 15.51
CA HIS A 113 -12.35 -6.26 16.19
C HIS A 113 -13.38 -5.48 15.40
N GLU A 114 -14.41 -4.98 16.08
CA GLU A 114 -15.42 -4.10 15.51
C GLU A 114 -15.21 -2.68 16.01
N PHE A 115 -15.18 -1.72 15.10
CA PHE A 115 -15.09 -0.31 15.40
C PHE A 115 -16.30 0.44 14.86
N SER A 116 -16.84 1.34 15.65
CA SER A 116 -17.86 2.29 15.20
C SER A 116 -17.21 3.59 14.76
N ILE A 117 -17.44 3.96 13.51
CA ILE A 117 -16.96 5.22 12.96
C ILE A 117 -17.99 6.30 13.25
N SER A 118 -17.64 7.24 14.11
CA SER A 118 -18.50 8.37 14.48
C SER A 118 -17.72 9.68 14.36
N HIS A 119 -18.41 10.80 14.16
CA HIS A 119 -17.79 12.12 14.00
C HIS A 119 -17.83 12.95 15.25
N ASP A 120 -18.95 12.94 15.94
CA ASP A 120 -19.20 13.82 17.08
C ASP A 120 -19.49 13.03 18.36
N LYS A 121 -19.68 13.76 19.46
CA LYS A 121 -20.06 13.18 20.76
C LYS A 121 -21.40 12.43 20.69
N ASN A 122 -22.21 12.69 19.66
CA ASN A 122 -23.51 12.06 19.43
C ASN A 122 -23.41 10.86 18.47
N GLY A 123 -22.23 10.55 17.93
CA GLY A 123 -21.94 9.37 17.13
C GLY A 123 -22.45 9.42 15.69
N LYS A 124 -22.75 10.60 15.15
CA LYS A 124 -23.24 10.75 13.76
C LYS A 124 -22.24 11.48 12.90
N LEU A 125 -21.95 10.88 11.73
CA LEU A 125 -21.30 11.56 10.61
C LEU A 125 -22.38 12.24 9.77
N SER A 126 -22.11 13.46 9.30
CA SER A 126 -22.97 14.08 8.28
C SER A 126 -22.96 13.26 7.00
N ALA A 127 -24.05 13.32 6.22
CA ALA A 127 -24.08 12.68 4.91
C ALA A 127 -22.93 13.21 4.05
N GLY A 128 -22.20 12.30 3.41
CA GLY A 128 -21.04 12.66 2.62
C GLY A 128 -20.07 11.52 2.38
N GLN A 129 -19.03 11.79 1.64
CA GLN A 129 -17.94 10.87 1.38
C GLN A 129 -16.78 11.12 2.33
N TYR A 130 -16.24 10.05 2.88
CA TYR A 130 -15.14 10.04 3.83
C TYR A 130 -14.12 8.98 3.46
N PHE A 131 -12.91 9.12 4.04
CA PHE A 131 -11.87 8.10 3.99
C PHE A 131 -11.54 7.63 5.40
N TYR A 132 -11.29 6.34 5.56
CA TYR A 132 -10.62 5.85 6.75
C TYR A 132 -9.24 5.36 6.38
N ARG A 133 -8.33 5.46 7.32
CA ARG A 133 -6.95 4.98 7.20
C ARG A 133 -6.64 4.10 8.40
N ILE A 134 -6.21 2.88 8.11
CA ILE A 134 -5.69 1.93 9.08
C ILE A 134 -4.18 1.91 8.88
N ASN A 135 -3.43 2.24 9.91
CA ASN A 135 -1.96 2.22 9.90
C ASN A 135 -1.47 1.22 10.93
N LEU A 136 -0.75 0.20 10.50
CA LEU A 136 -0.02 -0.71 11.37
C LEU A 136 1.37 -0.11 11.62
N VAL A 137 1.73 0.14 12.87
CA VAL A 137 3.04 0.71 13.20
C VAL A 137 4.14 -0.28 12.85
N GLY A 138 5.04 0.11 11.95
CA GLY A 138 6.07 -0.78 11.39
C GLY A 138 5.58 -1.68 10.27
N GLY A 139 4.38 -1.45 9.77
CA GLY A 139 3.72 -2.23 8.71
C GLY A 139 2.97 -1.35 7.71
N PRO A 140 2.01 -1.95 7.00
CA PRO A 140 1.28 -1.28 5.94
C PRO A 140 0.32 -0.22 6.45
N THR A 141 -0.04 0.66 5.52
CA THR A 141 -1.13 1.62 5.66
C THR A 141 -2.21 1.32 4.63
N LEU A 142 -3.42 1.06 5.08
CA LEU A 142 -4.59 0.88 4.24
C LEU A 142 -5.47 2.12 4.29
N SER A 143 -5.89 2.62 3.13
CA SER A 143 -6.86 3.73 3.03
C SER A 143 -8.00 3.34 2.10
N LYS A 144 -9.23 3.55 2.53
CA LYS A 144 -10.44 3.27 1.73
C LYS A 144 -11.46 4.37 1.92
N ALA A 145 -12.28 4.57 0.88
CA ALA A 145 -13.41 5.50 0.93
C ALA A 145 -14.68 4.79 1.41
N PHE A 146 -15.57 5.54 2.06
CA PHE A 146 -16.92 5.12 2.38
C PHE A 146 -17.89 6.29 2.29
N VAL A 147 -19.17 6.02 2.15
CA VAL A 147 -20.22 7.02 2.01
C VAL A 147 -21.20 6.88 3.15
N VAL A 148 -21.53 8.01 3.78
CA VAL A 148 -22.61 8.15 4.77
C VAL A 148 -23.81 8.75 4.05
N ARG A 149 -24.98 8.14 4.21
CA ARG A 149 -26.23 8.57 3.58
C ARG A 149 -27.19 9.14 4.62
#